data_0497264114b7a3c65d251ff9fe402e4b
#
_entry.id   0497264114b7a3c65d251ff9fe402e4b
#
_cell.length_a   1.000
_cell.length_b   1.000
_cell.length_c   1.000
_cell.angle_alpha   90.00
_cell.angle_beta   90.00
_cell.angle_gamma   90.00
#
_symmetry.space_group_name_H-M   'P 1'
#
loop_
_entity.id
_entity.type
_entity.pdbx_description
1 polymer ?
#
loop_
_entity_poly.entity_id
_entity_poly.type
_entity_poly.pdbx_seq_one_letter_code
_entity_poly.pdbx_strand_id
1 'polypeptide(L)'
;MGEDRRRKRIQKEQHAYVDRLRHYRNKGIDIFIDGKMTRQEREWYRIFEVREDGAVYMADYVNSRQGRLSEIHFDLVYLDLSAHQAWENKKRLEDAM
;
A
#
# COMPACT_ATOMS: atom_id res chain seq x y z
N MET A 1 8.85 -24.44 13.21
CA MET A 1 7.76 -23.87 14.01
C MET A 1 7.82 -22.35 14.14
N GLY A 2 8.98 -21.70 13.98
CA GLY A 2 9.09 -20.24 14.01
C GLY A 2 8.39 -19.52 12.86
N GLU A 3 8.28 -20.16 11.70
CA GLU A 3 7.64 -19.55 10.51
C GLU A 3 6.13 -19.41 10.66
N ASP A 4 5.45 -20.39 11.28
CA ASP A 4 4.01 -20.33 11.47
C ASP A 4 3.59 -19.21 12.44
N ARG A 5 4.41 -18.95 13.45
CA ARG A 5 4.17 -17.85 14.39
C ARG A 5 4.37 -16.48 13.73
N ARG A 6 5.38 -16.37 12.86
CA ARG A 6 5.63 -15.14 12.09
C ARG A 6 4.48 -14.84 11.14
N ARG A 7 4.00 -15.84 10.40
CA ARG A 7 2.88 -15.69 9.48
C ARG A 7 1.62 -15.26 10.20
N LYS A 8 1.30 -15.87 11.33
CA LYS A 8 0.14 -15.51 12.13
C LYS A 8 0.24 -14.08 12.67
N ARG A 9 1.44 -13.67 13.11
CA ARG A 9 1.68 -12.31 13.60
C ARG A 9 1.51 -11.28 12.49
N ILE A 10 2.09 -11.51 11.31
CA ILE A 10 1.98 -10.63 10.15
C ILE A 10 0.52 -10.51 9.72
N GLN A 11 -0.20 -11.61 9.61
CA GLN A 11 -1.61 -11.60 9.26
C GLN A 11 -2.45 -10.82 10.27
N LYS A 12 -2.17 -11.00 11.55
CA LYS A 12 -2.86 -10.29 12.62
C LYS A 12 -2.62 -8.79 12.55
N GLU A 13 -1.38 -8.37 12.28
CA GLU A 13 -1.03 -6.97 12.10
C GLU A 13 -1.71 -6.36 10.86
N GLN A 14 -1.75 -7.11 9.77
CA GLN A 14 -2.43 -6.69 8.55
C GLN A 14 -3.94 -6.53 8.78
N HIS A 15 -4.57 -7.49 9.45
CA HIS A 15 -5.99 -7.40 9.80
C HIS A 15 -6.28 -6.19 10.70
N ALA A 16 -5.44 -5.94 11.69
CA ALA A 16 -5.59 -4.78 12.57
C ALA A 16 -5.48 -3.47 11.79
N TYR A 17 -4.59 -3.41 10.81
CA TYR A 17 -4.43 -2.24 9.96
C TYR A 17 -5.66 -2.03 9.07
N VAL A 18 -6.18 -3.08 8.46
CA VAL A 18 -7.40 -3.04 7.64
C VAL A 18 -8.61 -2.64 8.49
N ASP A 19 -8.68 -3.10 9.74
CA ASP A 19 -9.73 -2.68 10.67
C ASP A 19 -9.70 -1.18 10.92
N ARG A 20 -8.51 -0.57 11.03
CA ARG A 20 -8.38 0.88 11.14
C ARG A 20 -8.87 1.59 9.87
N LEU A 21 -8.52 1.07 8.71
CA LEU A 21 -9.01 1.64 7.44
C LEU A 21 -10.52 1.56 7.33
N ARG A 22 -11.12 0.46 7.78
CA ARG A 22 -12.58 0.31 7.86
C ARG A 22 -13.19 1.39 8.76
N HIS A 23 -12.58 1.63 9.88
CA HIS A 23 -13.03 2.65 10.82
C HIS A 23 -13.01 4.04 10.18
N TYR A 24 -11.93 4.36 9.47
CA TYR A 24 -11.81 5.62 8.74
C TYR A 24 -12.88 5.72 7.64
N ARG A 25 -13.06 4.66 6.85
CA ARG A 25 -14.09 4.62 5.81
C ARG A 25 -15.47 4.91 6.40
N ASN A 26 -15.79 4.29 7.53
CA ASN A 26 -17.09 4.45 8.18
C ASN A 26 -17.31 5.87 8.72
N LYS A 27 -16.22 6.62 8.93
CA LYS A 27 -16.28 8.04 9.30
C LYS A 27 -16.36 8.98 8.10
N GLY A 28 -16.41 8.45 6.89
CA GLY A 28 -16.48 9.26 5.67
C GLY A 28 -15.12 9.66 5.10
N ILE A 29 -14.04 9.05 5.56
CA ILE A 29 -12.70 9.28 5.02
C ILE A 29 -12.51 8.35 3.82
N ASP A 30 -12.16 8.93 2.66
CA ASP A 30 -11.96 8.19 1.43
C ASP A 30 -10.56 7.59 1.37
N ILE A 31 -10.49 6.34 0.89
CA ILE A 31 -9.23 5.60 0.78
C ILE A 31 -8.94 5.37 -0.69
N PHE A 32 -7.74 5.74 -1.11
CA PHE A 32 -7.27 5.62 -2.49
C PHE A 32 -6.05 4.70 -2.55
N ILE A 33 -6.03 3.82 -3.54
CA ILE A 33 -4.87 3.00 -3.87
C ILE A 33 -4.54 3.23 -5.34
N ASP A 34 -3.31 3.65 -5.64
CA ASP A 34 -2.86 4.00 -6.99
C ASP A 34 -3.77 5.04 -7.65
N GLY A 35 -4.26 6.00 -6.87
CA GLY A 35 -5.12 7.07 -7.35
C GLY A 35 -6.58 6.69 -7.54
N LYS A 36 -6.98 5.46 -7.22
CA LYS A 36 -8.36 5.00 -7.34
C LYS A 36 -9.00 4.83 -5.97
N MET A 37 -10.19 5.38 -5.79
CA MET A 37 -10.94 5.20 -4.56
C MET A 37 -11.35 3.74 -4.39
N THR A 38 -11.09 3.19 -3.21
CA THR A 38 -11.43 1.81 -2.86
C THR A 38 -12.31 1.81 -1.63
N ARG A 39 -13.40 1.06 -1.65
CA ARG A 39 -14.30 0.89 -0.50
C ARG A 39 -14.36 -0.53 0.02
N GLN A 40 -13.83 -1.49 -0.73
CA GLN A 40 -13.85 -2.91 -0.39
C GLN A 40 -12.58 -3.27 0.37
N GLU A 41 -12.75 -3.87 1.54
CA GLU A 41 -11.65 -4.24 2.42
C GLU A 41 -10.63 -5.17 1.76
N ARG A 42 -11.10 -6.10 0.92
CA ARG A 42 -10.22 -7.03 0.21
C ARG A 42 -9.20 -6.31 -0.68
N GLU A 43 -9.55 -5.15 -1.22
CA GLU A 43 -8.65 -4.36 -2.06
C GLU A 43 -7.53 -3.71 -1.25
N TRP A 44 -7.77 -3.41 0.02
CA TRP A 44 -6.79 -2.77 0.88
C TRP A 44 -5.61 -3.68 1.22
N TYR A 45 -5.78 -5.00 1.13
CA TYR A 45 -4.69 -5.96 1.35
C TYR A 45 -3.59 -5.85 0.30
N ARG A 46 -3.85 -5.21 -0.84
CA ARG A 46 -2.83 -4.95 -1.87
C ARG A 46 -1.67 -4.11 -1.36
N ILE A 47 -1.89 -3.27 -0.36
CA ILE A 47 -0.82 -2.43 0.21
C ILE A 47 0.27 -3.24 0.92
N PHE A 48 0.00 -4.50 1.22
CA PHE A 48 0.97 -5.40 1.87
C PHE A 48 1.69 -6.31 0.88
N GLU A 49 1.40 -6.22 -0.40
CA GLU A 49 2.04 -7.08 -1.42
C GLU A 49 3.53 -6.79 -1.53
N VAL A 50 4.33 -7.86 -1.58
CA VAL A 50 5.76 -7.75 -1.84
C VAL A 50 5.97 -7.68 -3.35
N ARG A 51 6.64 -6.64 -3.80
CA ARG A 51 6.87 -6.38 -5.23
C ARG A 51 8.32 -6.67 -5.60
N GLU A 52 8.51 -7.20 -6.81
CA GLU A 52 9.84 -7.49 -7.35
C GLU A 52 10.65 -6.22 -7.66
N ASP A 53 9.97 -5.11 -7.93
CA ASP A 53 10.62 -3.84 -8.28
C ASP A 53 11.12 -3.06 -7.05
N GLY A 54 10.96 -3.60 -5.85
CA GLY A 54 11.38 -2.95 -4.61
C GLY A 54 10.48 -1.82 -4.16
N ALA A 55 9.35 -1.62 -4.82
CA ALA A 55 8.38 -0.60 -4.42
C ALA A 55 7.55 -1.07 -3.22
N VAL A 56 7.20 -0.12 -2.37
CA VAL A 56 6.27 -0.35 -1.26
C VAL A 56 5.18 0.72 -1.29
N TYR A 57 4.03 0.39 -0.73
CA TYR A 57 2.97 1.37 -0.56
C TYR A 57 3.23 2.22 0.67
N MET A 58 3.15 3.53 0.51
CA MET A 58 3.21 4.48 1.61
C MET A 58 1.92 5.25 1.71
N ALA A 59 1.49 5.50 2.93
CA ALA A 59 0.26 6.25 3.19
C ALA A 59 0.55 7.75 3.21
N ASP A 60 -0.24 8.51 2.46
CA ASP A 60 -0.26 9.96 2.51
C ASP A 60 -1.61 10.41 3.03
N TYR A 61 -1.60 11.17 4.12
CA TYR A 61 -2.81 11.63 4.80
C TYR A 61 -3.15 13.04 4.35
N VAL A 62 -4.31 13.19 3.73
CA VAL A 62 -4.77 14.48 3.21
C VAL A 62 -5.84 15.05 4.13
N ASN A 63 -5.60 16.26 4.61
CA ASN A 63 -6.55 16.97 5.46
C ASN A 63 -7.42 17.91 4.65
N SER A 64 -8.67 18.09 5.10
CA SER A 64 -9.56 19.09 4.57
C SER A 64 -9.09 20.50 4.93
N ARG A 65 -9.74 21.53 4.36
CA ARG A 65 -9.46 22.94 4.68
C ARG A 65 -9.65 23.23 6.18
N GLN A 66 -10.47 22.44 6.86
CA GLN A 66 -10.76 22.59 8.29
C GLN A 66 -9.76 21.83 9.17
N GLY A 67 -8.71 21.22 8.57
CA GLY A 67 -7.67 20.49 9.30
C GLY A 67 -8.07 19.09 9.74
N ARG A 68 -9.19 18.57 9.25
CA ARG A 68 -9.63 17.20 9.55
C ARG A 68 -9.16 16.24 8.48
N LEU A 69 -8.80 15.02 8.87
CA LEU A 69 -8.45 13.97 7.91
C LEU A 69 -9.61 13.70 6.97
N SER A 70 -9.37 13.82 5.67
CA SER A 70 -10.36 13.72 4.60
C SER A 70 -10.11 12.52 3.70
N GLU A 71 -8.86 12.25 3.38
CA GLU A 71 -8.47 11.19 2.47
C GLU A 71 -7.18 10.52 2.93
N ILE A 72 -7.05 9.24 2.59
CA ILE A 72 -5.80 8.49 2.77
C ILE A 72 -5.42 7.93 1.40
N HIS A 73 -4.24 8.28 0.91
CA HIS A 73 -3.72 7.82 -0.38
C HIS A 73 -2.57 6.85 -0.16
N PHE A 74 -2.69 5.66 -0.75
CA PHE A 74 -1.61 4.68 -0.79
C PHE A 74 -0.99 4.71 -2.17
N ASP A 75 0.25 5.16 -2.25
CA ASP A 75 1.00 5.26 -3.50
C ASP A 75 2.29 4.47 -3.40
N LEU A 76 2.73 3.94 -4.54
CA LEU A 76 3.97 3.19 -4.60
C LEU A 76 5.17 4.14 -4.51
N VAL A 77 6.08 3.81 -3.61
CA VAL A 77 7.33 4.55 -3.41
C VAL A 77 8.50 3.58 -3.52
N TYR A 78 9.56 4.01 -4.19
CA TYR A 78 10.75 3.22 -4.36
C TYR A 78 11.75 3.59 -3.25
N LEU A 79 11.96 2.67 -2.32
CA LEU A 79 12.89 2.88 -1.20
C LEU A 79 14.33 2.68 -1.61
N ASP A 80 14.59 1.88 -2.65
CA ASP A 80 15.91 1.59 -3.17
C ASP A 80 15.96 1.98 -4.65
N LEU A 81 16.61 3.11 -4.92
CA LEU A 81 16.78 3.62 -6.27
C LEU A 81 17.58 2.68 -7.17
N SER A 82 18.56 1.95 -6.61
CA SER A 82 19.35 0.98 -7.35
C SER A 82 18.51 -0.18 -7.84
N ALA A 83 17.66 -0.72 -6.98
CA ALA A 83 16.74 -1.80 -7.34
C ALA A 83 15.72 -1.33 -8.40
N HIS A 84 15.21 -0.11 -8.26
CA HIS A 84 14.29 0.47 -9.22
C HIS A 84 14.95 0.67 -10.59
N GLN A 85 16.17 1.20 -10.62
CA GLN A 85 16.91 1.38 -11.87
C GLN A 85 17.20 0.05 -12.56
N ALA A 86 17.59 -0.97 -11.81
CA ALA A 86 17.84 -2.30 -12.35
C ALA A 86 16.56 -2.90 -12.96
N TRP A 87 15.42 -2.72 -12.29
CA TRP A 87 14.13 -3.16 -12.81
C TRP A 87 13.73 -2.41 -14.08
N GLU A 88 13.89 -1.07 -14.13
CA GLU A 88 13.61 -0.28 -15.31
C GLU A 88 14.51 -0.67 -16.49
N ASN A 89 15.78 -0.87 -16.25
CA ASN A 89 16.73 -1.30 -17.28
C ASN A 89 16.35 -2.65 -17.86
N LYS A 90 15.97 -3.59 -17.03
CA LYS A 90 15.49 -4.91 -17.47
C LYS A 90 14.23 -4.78 -18.32
N LYS A 91 13.29 -3.94 -17.91
CA LYS A 91 12.05 -3.70 -18.65
C LYS A 91 12.31 -3.06 -20.01
N ARG A 92 13.25 -2.10 -20.09
CA ARG A 92 13.66 -1.49 -21.35
C ARG A 92 14.25 -2.50 -22.32
N LEU A 93 15.07 -3.42 -21.81
CA LEU A 93 15.66 -4.49 -22.62
C LEU A 93 14.58 -5.46 -23.13
N GLU A 94 13.60 -5.77 -22.34
CA GLU A 94 12.45 -6.61 -22.74
C GLU A 94 11.59 -5.90 -23.78
N ASP A 95 11.33 -4.61 -23.61
CA ASP A 95 10.54 -3.82 -24.57
C ASP A 95 11.29 -3.55 -25.88
N ALA A 96 12.61 -3.58 -25.88
CA ALA A 96 13.45 -3.39 -27.06
C ALA A 96 13.58 -4.64 -27.93
N MET A 97 13.16 -5.79 -27.44
CA MET A 97 13.15 -7.05 -28.17
C MET A 97 11.75 -7.37 -28.71
#